data_adb59c9e81d3848812eed133bef1f1f5
#
_entry.id   adb59c9e81d3848812eed133bef1f1f5
#
_cell.length_a   1.000
_cell.length_b   1.000
_cell.length_c   1.000
_cell.angle_alpha   90.00
_cell.angle_beta   90.00
_cell.angle_gamma   90.00
#
_symmetry.space_group_name_H-M   'P 1'
#
loop_
_entity.id
_entity.type
_entity.pdbx_description
1 polymer ?
#
loop_
_entity_poly.entity_id
_entity_poly.type
_entity_poly.pdbx_seq_one_letter_code
_entity_poly.pdbx_strand_id
1 'polypeptide(L)'
;YGVFLVVGNAMDLSLLLNITDDELQKRQSASEKERSDKIQHIIVNDMDALWNKVRGITEGRVDFVLDNAGFELVTDFMLADFMLSLRGPFARASEERANDIERRIHHVLQRVSEASKVANREENPSLLVVSKLHPPSDIMAAYHRTGQRHFGENYVQELVDKASVLPDDIHWHFIGGLQSNKAKLLATVPNLYAVESIDSDKLATALEKSLAKPENTALRAYPLHVYIQVNTSGEEGKSGLPAMLAPWKNDDAQPPLLALAQRIMLECPHMRLQGLM
;
A
#
# COMPACT_ATOMS: atom_id res chain seq x y z
N TYR A 1 -23.30 -17.52 -12.81
CA TYR A 1 -23.97 -17.87 -11.56
C TYR A 1 -24.22 -16.58 -10.79
N GLY A 2 -25.49 -16.24 -10.49
CA GLY A 2 -25.88 -15.13 -9.65
C GLY A 2 -25.80 -15.55 -8.16
N VAL A 3 -25.23 -14.70 -7.31
CA VAL A 3 -25.31 -14.83 -5.86
C VAL A 3 -26.27 -13.76 -5.39
N PHE A 4 -27.37 -14.16 -4.74
CA PHE A 4 -28.31 -13.24 -4.12
C PHE A 4 -27.93 -13.09 -2.66
N LEU A 5 -27.67 -11.86 -2.23
CA LEU A 5 -27.42 -11.50 -0.85
C LEU A 5 -28.69 -10.83 -0.32
N VAL A 6 -29.33 -11.45 0.67
CA VAL A 6 -30.40 -10.82 1.43
C VAL A 6 -29.82 -10.44 2.79
N VAL A 7 -29.67 -9.15 3.04
CA VAL A 7 -29.23 -8.65 4.35
C VAL A 7 -30.47 -8.44 5.20
N GLY A 8 -30.61 -9.26 6.22
CA GLY A 8 -31.74 -9.19 7.16
C GLY A 8 -31.63 -8.01 8.11
N ASN A 9 -32.75 -7.46 8.44
CA ASN A 9 -32.95 -6.23 9.19
C ASN A 9 -32.97 -6.46 10.72
N ALA A 10 -32.05 -5.82 11.45
CA ALA A 10 -32.06 -5.80 12.92
C ALA A 10 -32.79 -4.58 13.50
N MET A 11 -33.08 -3.55 12.70
CA MET A 11 -33.74 -2.32 13.16
C MET A 11 -34.56 -1.69 12.03
N ASP A 12 -35.80 -2.13 11.91
CA ASP A 12 -36.79 -1.40 11.10
C ASP A 12 -37.23 -0.14 11.86
N LEU A 13 -36.68 1.02 11.44
CA LEU A 13 -37.01 2.32 12.04
C LEU A 13 -38.50 2.68 11.81
N SER A 14 -39.18 2.10 10.84
CA SER A 14 -40.60 2.32 10.61
C SER A 14 -41.47 1.73 11.73
N LEU A 15 -40.95 0.76 12.48
CA LEU A 15 -41.60 0.16 13.63
C LEU A 15 -41.33 0.88 14.96
N LEU A 16 -40.46 1.90 14.96
CA LEU A 16 -39.97 2.58 16.15
C LEU A 16 -40.50 4.02 16.23
N LEU A 17 -41.82 4.17 16.21
CA LEU A 17 -42.51 5.46 16.17
C LEU A 17 -42.26 6.41 17.38
N ASN A 18 -41.61 5.96 18.46
CA ASN A 18 -41.40 6.75 19.68
C ASN A 18 -40.03 6.54 20.35
N ILE A 19 -38.96 6.37 19.58
CA ILE A 19 -37.60 6.23 20.12
C ILE A 19 -36.97 7.61 20.34
N THR A 20 -36.31 7.80 21.49
CA THR A 20 -35.55 9.02 21.76
C THR A 20 -34.15 8.96 21.10
N ASP A 21 -33.57 10.13 20.80
CA ASP A 21 -32.22 10.20 20.20
C ASP A 21 -31.15 9.49 21.05
N ASP A 22 -31.29 9.53 22.38
CA ASP A 22 -30.40 8.83 23.33
C ASP A 22 -30.52 7.29 23.22
N GLU A 23 -31.71 6.76 23.01
CA GLU A 23 -31.92 5.33 22.80
C GLU A 23 -31.44 4.89 21.44
N LEU A 24 -31.54 5.77 20.43
CA LEU A 24 -30.99 5.52 19.09
C LEU A 24 -29.46 5.44 19.12
N GLN A 25 -28.80 6.38 19.79
CA GLN A 25 -27.35 6.39 19.99
C GLN A 25 -26.85 5.17 20.78
N LYS A 26 -27.55 4.77 21.84
CA LYS A 26 -27.22 3.55 22.61
C LYS A 26 -27.31 2.28 21.78
N ARG A 27 -28.29 2.19 20.89
CA ARG A 27 -28.44 1.02 19.99
C ARG A 27 -27.41 1.02 18.86
N GLN A 28 -26.95 2.20 18.41
CA GLN A 28 -25.92 2.34 17.39
C GLN A 28 -24.51 2.10 17.93
N SER A 29 -24.25 2.33 19.23
CA SER A 29 -22.94 2.19 19.89
C SER A 29 -22.75 0.82 20.56
N ALA A 30 -23.27 -0.24 19.96
CA ALA A 30 -23.12 -1.59 20.51
C ALA A 30 -21.65 -1.97 20.70
N SER A 31 -21.26 -2.34 21.92
CA SER A 31 -19.93 -2.80 22.26
C SER A 31 -19.59 -4.12 21.52
N GLU A 32 -18.28 -4.43 21.41
CA GLU A 32 -17.80 -5.68 20.79
C GLU A 32 -18.43 -6.92 21.44
N LYS A 33 -18.69 -6.85 22.74
CA LYS A 33 -19.36 -7.89 23.51
C LYS A 33 -20.83 -8.07 23.11
N GLU A 34 -21.56 -6.97 22.92
CA GLU A 34 -22.95 -7.00 22.46
C GLU A 34 -23.08 -7.50 21.02
N ARG A 35 -22.07 -7.25 20.18
CA ARG A 35 -22.01 -7.82 18.83
C ARG A 35 -21.80 -9.33 18.89
N SER A 36 -20.90 -9.81 19.75
CA SER A 36 -20.65 -11.23 19.95
C SER A 36 -21.90 -11.97 20.47
N ASP A 37 -22.63 -11.36 21.43
CA ASP A 37 -23.87 -11.93 21.95
C ASP A 37 -24.99 -11.98 20.89
N LYS A 38 -25.06 -11.00 19.98
CA LYS A 38 -26.04 -11.01 18.88
C LYS A 38 -25.77 -12.08 17.83
N ILE A 39 -24.52 -12.44 17.59
CA ILE A 39 -24.17 -13.53 16.66
C ILE A 39 -24.83 -14.85 17.06
N GLN A 40 -25.03 -15.10 18.35
CA GLN A 40 -25.70 -16.31 18.86
C GLN A 40 -27.19 -16.38 18.50
N HIS A 41 -27.79 -15.26 18.13
CA HIS A 41 -29.21 -15.18 17.76
C HIS A 41 -29.44 -15.23 16.24
N ILE A 42 -28.38 -15.34 15.44
CA ILE A 42 -28.50 -15.53 14.00
C ILE A 42 -28.96 -16.95 13.71
N ILE A 43 -30.14 -17.11 13.14
CA ILE A 43 -30.77 -18.42 12.86
C ILE A 43 -29.96 -19.20 11.82
N VAL A 44 -29.40 -18.50 10.84
CA VAL A 44 -28.51 -19.07 9.81
C VAL A 44 -27.31 -18.14 9.65
N ASN A 45 -26.10 -18.64 9.89
CA ASN A 45 -24.87 -17.89 9.72
C ASN A 45 -23.97 -18.56 8.67
N ASP A 46 -24.19 -18.22 7.42
CA ASP A 46 -23.41 -18.73 6.28
C ASP A 46 -22.29 -17.77 5.85
N MET A 47 -21.87 -16.84 6.72
CA MET A 47 -20.87 -15.81 6.39
C MET A 47 -19.57 -16.41 5.86
N ASP A 48 -19.05 -17.46 6.50
CA ASP A 48 -17.82 -18.13 6.06
C ASP A 48 -18.00 -18.84 4.70
N ALA A 49 -19.15 -19.48 4.51
CA ALA A 49 -19.49 -20.14 3.25
C ALA A 49 -19.65 -19.10 2.12
N LEU A 50 -20.34 -18.00 2.41
CA LEU A 50 -20.52 -16.88 1.49
C LEU A 50 -19.16 -16.26 1.14
N TRP A 51 -18.33 -15.95 2.14
CA TRP A 51 -16.99 -15.39 1.96
C TRP A 51 -16.13 -16.29 1.10
N ASN A 52 -16.07 -17.59 1.41
CA ASN A 52 -15.30 -18.56 0.64
C ASN A 52 -15.77 -18.66 -0.82
N LYS A 53 -17.06 -18.48 -1.06
CA LYS A 53 -17.63 -18.48 -2.41
C LYS A 53 -17.32 -17.17 -3.15
N VAL A 54 -17.50 -16.02 -2.50
CA VAL A 54 -17.32 -14.69 -3.12
C VAL A 54 -15.84 -14.42 -3.42
N ARG A 55 -14.92 -14.75 -2.51
CA ARG A 55 -13.48 -14.53 -2.71
C ARG A 55 -12.90 -15.32 -3.88
N GLY A 56 -13.57 -16.39 -4.31
CA GLY A 56 -13.13 -17.21 -5.45
C GLY A 56 -13.73 -16.78 -6.80
N ILE A 57 -14.62 -15.77 -6.83
CA ILE A 57 -15.27 -15.31 -8.06
C ILE A 57 -14.37 -14.27 -8.74
N THR A 58 -13.79 -14.66 -9.87
CA THR A 58 -12.99 -13.75 -10.71
C THR A 58 -13.85 -12.98 -11.73
N GLU A 59 -15.01 -13.50 -12.09
CA GLU A 59 -15.98 -12.84 -12.98
C GLU A 59 -17.40 -13.15 -12.48
N GLY A 60 -18.22 -12.12 -12.35
CA GLY A 60 -19.60 -12.29 -11.90
C GLY A 60 -20.32 -10.96 -11.70
N ARG A 61 -21.62 -11.07 -11.46
CA ARG A 61 -22.48 -9.94 -11.09
C ARG A 61 -23.03 -10.20 -9.69
N VAL A 62 -23.01 -9.17 -8.85
CA VAL A 62 -23.65 -9.16 -7.54
C VAL A 62 -24.75 -8.12 -7.59
N ASP A 63 -25.98 -8.54 -7.35
CA ASP A 63 -27.13 -7.66 -7.27
C ASP A 63 -27.51 -7.49 -5.79
N PHE A 64 -27.56 -6.23 -5.34
CA PHE A 64 -28.08 -5.86 -4.04
C PHE A 64 -29.55 -5.51 -4.16
N VAL A 65 -30.39 -6.17 -3.40
CA VAL A 65 -31.81 -5.83 -3.30
C VAL A 65 -31.95 -4.91 -2.10
N LEU A 66 -32.19 -3.63 -2.36
CA LEU A 66 -32.37 -2.59 -1.35
C LEU A 66 -33.87 -2.43 -1.12
N ASP A 67 -34.38 -2.95 -0.02
CA ASP A 67 -35.80 -2.85 0.37
C ASP A 67 -36.03 -1.94 1.58
N ASN A 68 -34.95 -1.39 2.14
CA ASN A 68 -34.97 -0.60 3.36
C ASN A 68 -34.52 0.86 3.17
N ALA A 69 -34.90 1.69 4.14
CA ALA A 69 -34.50 3.08 4.23
C ALA A 69 -33.69 3.36 5.51
N GLY A 70 -33.00 4.49 5.58
CA GLY A 70 -32.29 4.90 6.78
C GLY A 70 -30.92 4.24 6.95
N PHE A 71 -30.59 3.84 8.19
CA PHE A 71 -29.26 3.32 8.55
C PHE A 71 -28.88 2.03 7.80
N GLU A 72 -29.86 1.20 7.51
CA GLU A 72 -29.64 -0.07 6.80
C GLU A 72 -29.23 0.16 5.34
N LEU A 73 -29.85 1.11 4.68
CA LEU A 73 -29.43 1.53 3.35
C LEU A 73 -27.95 1.97 3.36
N VAL A 74 -27.50 2.67 4.41
CA VAL A 74 -26.09 3.05 4.58
C VAL A 74 -25.21 1.83 4.75
N THR A 75 -25.61 0.84 5.56
CA THR A 75 -24.84 -0.40 5.74
C THR A 75 -24.78 -1.24 4.47
N ASP A 76 -25.86 -1.28 3.70
CA ASP A 76 -25.91 -1.95 2.40
C ASP A 76 -24.98 -1.28 1.38
N PHE A 77 -24.97 0.06 1.36
CA PHE A 77 -24.01 0.80 0.54
C PHE A 77 -22.57 0.59 1.01
N MET A 78 -22.30 0.56 2.32
CA MET A 78 -20.97 0.23 2.84
C MET A 78 -20.55 -1.19 2.48
N LEU A 79 -21.46 -2.16 2.54
CA LEU A 79 -21.20 -3.52 2.07
C LEU A 79 -20.98 -3.57 0.57
N ALA A 80 -21.78 -2.84 -0.22
CA ALA A 80 -21.60 -2.74 -1.66
C ALA A 80 -20.26 -2.09 -2.01
N ASP A 81 -19.88 -1.00 -1.33
CA ASP A 81 -18.58 -0.33 -1.48
C ASP A 81 -17.44 -1.26 -1.07
N PHE A 82 -17.56 -1.97 0.04
CA PHE A 82 -16.63 -3.01 0.46
C PHE A 82 -16.50 -4.11 -0.61
N MET A 83 -17.62 -4.63 -1.14
CA MET A 83 -17.62 -5.63 -2.21
C MET A 83 -17.03 -5.08 -3.51
N LEU A 84 -17.25 -3.80 -3.81
CA LEU A 84 -16.61 -3.11 -4.94
C LEU A 84 -15.12 -2.89 -4.69
N SER A 85 -14.72 -2.61 -3.45
CA SER A 85 -13.32 -2.51 -3.06
C SER A 85 -12.62 -3.87 -3.07
N LEU A 86 -13.34 -4.95 -2.77
CA LEU A 86 -12.88 -6.33 -3.00
C LEU A 86 -12.72 -6.64 -4.51
N ARG A 87 -13.50 -5.98 -5.37
CA ARG A 87 -13.23 -5.97 -6.82
C ARG A 87 -11.95 -5.21 -7.15
N GLY A 88 -11.50 -4.27 -6.31
CA GLY A 88 -10.28 -3.49 -6.52
C GLY A 88 -9.04 -4.36 -6.76
N PRO A 89 -8.73 -5.35 -5.91
CA PRO A 89 -7.60 -6.24 -6.14
C PRO A 89 -7.84 -7.31 -7.20
N PHE A 90 -9.11 -7.67 -7.45
CA PHE A 90 -9.49 -8.71 -8.39
C PHE A 90 -10.11 -8.19 -9.69
N ALA A 91 -10.46 -6.90 -9.76
CA ALA A 91 -10.87 -6.28 -11.02
C ALA A 91 -9.68 -6.32 -11.98
N ARG A 92 -9.83 -7.05 -13.07
CA ARG A 92 -8.85 -6.95 -14.17
C ARG A 92 -9.01 -5.59 -14.84
N ALA A 93 -7.91 -4.99 -15.21
CA ALA A 93 -7.93 -3.89 -16.15
C ALA A 93 -8.64 -4.36 -17.43
N SER A 94 -9.39 -3.47 -18.10
CA SER A 94 -9.93 -3.81 -19.42
C SER A 94 -8.78 -4.24 -20.34
N GLU A 95 -9.08 -5.08 -21.34
CA GLU A 95 -8.06 -5.51 -22.31
C GLU A 95 -7.38 -4.33 -23.00
N GLU A 96 -8.15 -3.30 -23.34
CA GLU A 96 -7.61 -2.07 -23.91
C GLU A 96 -6.62 -1.38 -22.96
N ARG A 97 -6.96 -1.28 -21.67
CA ARG A 97 -6.10 -0.70 -20.64
C ARG A 97 -4.85 -1.56 -20.40
N ALA A 98 -5.01 -2.87 -20.32
CA ALA A 98 -3.89 -3.78 -20.14
C ALA A 98 -2.91 -3.71 -21.33
N ASN A 99 -3.41 -3.69 -22.55
CA ASN A 99 -2.61 -3.52 -23.77
C ASN A 99 -1.88 -2.17 -23.82
N ASP A 100 -2.54 -1.09 -23.35
CA ASP A 100 -1.91 0.24 -23.28
C ASP A 100 -0.75 0.26 -22.27
N ILE A 101 -0.95 -0.33 -21.08
CA ILE A 101 0.09 -0.46 -20.04
C ILE A 101 1.27 -1.27 -20.57
N GLU A 102 1.02 -2.44 -21.14
CA GLU A 102 2.03 -3.31 -21.72
C GLU A 102 2.88 -2.57 -22.78
N ARG A 103 2.20 -1.93 -23.73
CA ARG A 103 2.87 -1.16 -24.80
C ARG A 103 3.76 -0.06 -24.25
N ARG A 104 3.29 0.70 -23.24
CA ARG A 104 4.06 1.80 -22.64
C ARG A 104 5.28 1.29 -21.89
N ILE A 105 5.14 0.21 -21.12
CA ILE A 105 6.26 -0.40 -20.40
C ILE A 105 7.31 -0.91 -21.39
N HIS A 106 6.90 -1.66 -22.43
CA HIS A 106 7.80 -2.15 -23.45
C HIS A 106 8.53 -1.00 -24.19
N HIS A 107 7.82 0.09 -24.50
CA HIS A 107 8.43 1.27 -25.10
C HIS A 107 9.55 1.86 -24.20
N VAL A 108 9.29 1.98 -22.89
CA VAL A 108 10.30 2.46 -21.93
C VAL A 108 11.50 1.51 -21.86
N LEU A 109 11.25 0.20 -21.75
CA LEU A 109 12.31 -0.82 -21.68
C LEU A 109 13.16 -0.83 -22.95
N GLN A 110 12.56 -0.65 -24.12
CA GLN A 110 13.31 -0.50 -25.39
C GLN A 110 14.23 0.71 -25.35
N ARG A 111 13.72 1.87 -24.94
CA ARG A 111 14.54 3.11 -24.83
C ARG A 111 15.68 2.95 -23.82
N VAL A 112 15.43 2.28 -22.69
CA VAL A 112 16.47 1.96 -21.71
C VAL A 112 17.54 1.08 -22.33
N SER A 113 17.16 0.04 -23.06
CA SER A 113 18.10 -0.86 -23.73
C SER A 113 18.94 -0.14 -24.79
N GLU A 114 18.31 0.72 -25.59
CA GLU A 114 19.01 1.52 -26.61
C GLU A 114 20.01 2.48 -25.96
N ALA A 115 19.60 3.19 -24.90
CA ALA A 115 20.49 4.09 -24.17
C ALA A 115 21.66 3.36 -23.50
N SER A 116 21.43 2.17 -22.96
CA SER A 116 22.48 1.33 -22.35
C SER A 116 23.51 0.90 -23.38
N LYS A 117 23.07 0.51 -24.59
CA LYS A 117 23.99 0.17 -25.71
C LYS A 117 24.86 1.36 -26.11
N VAL A 118 24.26 2.56 -26.22
CA VAL A 118 25.01 3.78 -26.55
C VAL A 118 26.02 4.12 -25.44
N ALA A 119 25.67 3.88 -24.19
CA ALA A 119 26.55 4.12 -23.05
C ALA A 119 27.53 2.97 -22.76
N ASN A 120 27.59 1.92 -23.60
CA ASN A 120 28.41 0.73 -23.42
C ASN A 120 28.26 0.10 -22.03
N ARG A 121 27.04 0.02 -21.51
CA ARG A 121 26.76 -0.66 -20.24
C ARG A 121 26.59 -2.15 -20.48
N GLU A 122 27.14 -2.95 -19.58
CA GLU A 122 27.00 -4.41 -19.62
C GLU A 122 25.57 -4.86 -19.27
N GLU A 123 24.93 -4.12 -18.34
CA GLU A 123 23.58 -4.40 -17.87
C GLU A 123 22.65 -3.18 -18.04
N ASN A 124 21.39 -3.47 -18.32
CA ASN A 124 20.36 -2.45 -18.36
C ASN A 124 19.99 -2.02 -16.93
N PRO A 125 19.71 -0.74 -16.67
CA PRO A 125 19.10 -0.31 -15.44
C PRO A 125 17.74 -0.99 -15.23
N SER A 126 17.44 -1.32 -13.99
CA SER A 126 16.12 -1.85 -13.61
C SER A 126 15.06 -0.76 -13.72
N LEU A 127 13.89 -1.12 -14.26
CA LEU A 127 12.75 -0.21 -14.33
C LEU A 127 11.95 -0.30 -13.03
N LEU A 128 11.77 0.84 -12.38
CA LEU A 128 10.80 1.03 -11.30
C LEU A 128 9.54 1.69 -11.86
N VAL A 129 8.41 0.97 -11.82
CA VAL A 129 7.13 1.49 -12.29
C VAL A 129 6.40 2.22 -11.15
N VAL A 130 6.23 3.54 -11.32
CA VAL A 130 5.49 4.34 -10.32
C VAL A 130 4.01 4.08 -10.47
N SER A 131 3.40 3.55 -9.41
CA SER A 131 1.99 3.08 -9.37
C SER A 131 1.08 3.86 -8.44
N LYS A 132 1.61 4.96 -7.84
CA LYS A 132 0.78 5.83 -7.00
C LYS A 132 -0.47 6.30 -7.73
N LEU A 133 -1.60 6.33 -7.04
CA LEU A 133 -2.92 6.74 -7.57
C LEU A 133 -3.47 5.83 -8.70
N HIS A 134 -2.79 4.74 -9.01
CA HIS A 134 -3.30 3.73 -9.94
C HIS A 134 -3.95 2.57 -9.18
N PRO A 135 -5.05 2.02 -9.68
CA PRO A 135 -5.72 0.91 -9.02
C PRO A 135 -4.88 -0.37 -9.08
N PRO A 136 -5.09 -1.32 -8.15
CA PRO A 136 -4.45 -2.63 -8.16
C PRO A 136 -4.56 -3.38 -9.49
N SER A 137 -5.66 -3.19 -10.23
CA SER A 137 -5.86 -3.78 -11.56
C SER A 137 -4.82 -3.37 -12.60
N ASP A 138 -4.36 -2.11 -12.57
CA ASP A 138 -3.31 -1.61 -13.46
C ASP A 138 -1.96 -2.26 -13.11
N ILE A 139 -1.69 -2.41 -11.80
CA ILE A 139 -0.48 -3.10 -11.31
C ILE A 139 -0.48 -4.56 -11.75
N MET A 140 -1.63 -5.24 -11.60
CA MET A 140 -1.78 -6.64 -12.05
C MET A 140 -1.63 -6.78 -13.57
N ALA A 141 -2.09 -5.81 -14.36
CA ALA A 141 -1.87 -5.80 -15.80
C ALA A 141 -0.35 -5.70 -16.13
N ALA A 142 0.36 -4.76 -15.49
CA ALA A 142 1.82 -4.64 -15.63
C ALA A 142 2.53 -5.93 -15.18
N TYR A 143 2.16 -6.46 -14.03
CA TYR A 143 2.70 -7.69 -13.45
C TYR A 143 2.59 -8.89 -14.38
N HIS A 144 1.39 -9.15 -14.91
CA HIS A 144 1.15 -10.32 -15.75
C HIS A 144 1.65 -10.15 -17.18
N ARG A 145 1.48 -8.96 -17.77
CA ARG A 145 1.79 -8.73 -19.18
C ARG A 145 3.28 -8.51 -19.46
N THR A 146 4.00 -7.93 -18.49
CA THR A 146 5.39 -7.51 -18.70
C THR A 146 6.38 -8.18 -17.75
N GLY A 147 5.91 -8.96 -16.80
CA GLY A 147 6.77 -9.55 -15.77
C GLY A 147 7.31 -8.52 -14.76
N GLN A 148 6.76 -7.29 -14.74
CA GLN A 148 7.21 -6.25 -13.80
C GLN A 148 6.96 -6.68 -12.35
N ARG A 149 7.96 -6.42 -11.50
CA ARG A 149 7.92 -6.74 -10.07
C ARG A 149 8.20 -5.55 -9.17
N HIS A 150 8.89 -4.52 -9.66
CA HIS A 150 9.28 -3.35 -8.88
C HIS A 150 8.27 -2.21 -9.09
N PHE A 151 7.55 -1.83 -8.03
CA PHE A 151 6.54 -0.78 -8.07
C PHE A 151 6.80 0.27 -7.00
N GLY A 152 6.61 1.54 -7.38
CA GLY A 152 6.89 2.70 -6.54
C GLY A 152 5.63 3.42 -6.07
N GLU A 153 5.53 3.65 -4.75
CA GLU A 153 4.43 4.32 -4.09
C GLU A 153 4.88 5.54 -3.29
N ASN A 154 4.02 6.55 -3.23
CA ASN A 154 4.31 7.78 -2.50
C ASN A 154 3.58 7.88 -1.15
N TYR A 155 2.52 7.12 -0.96
CA TYR A 155 1.63 7.22 0.19
C TYR A 155 1.65 5.92 0.97
N VAL A 156 2.00 6.00 2.28
CA VAL A 156 2.18 4.80 3.12
C VAL A 156 0.91 3.96 3.20
N GLN A 157 -0.25 4.60 3.38
CA GLN A 157 -1.52 3.87 3.47
C GLN A 157 -1.84 3.16 2.15
N GLU A 158 -1.70 3.84 1.02
CA GLU A 158 -1.93 3.27 -0.30
C GLU A 158 -1.02 2.06 -0.56
N LEU A 159 0.26 2.14 -0.16
CA LEU A 159 1.20 1.02 -0.28
C LEU A 159 0.76 -0.17 0.58
N VAL A 160 0.40 0.06 1.85
CA VAL A 160 -0.07 -0.99 2.76
C VAL A 160 -1.32 -1.68 2.21
N ASP A 161 -2.30 -0.89 1.75
CA ASP A 161 -3.56 -1.41 1.22
C ASP A 161 -3.30 -2.26 -0.04
N LYS A 162 -2.45 -1.80 -0.95
CA LYS A 162 -2.07 -2.54 -2.16
C LYS A 162 -1.27 -3.79 -1.84
N ALA A 163 -0.30 -3.72 -0.93
CA ALA A 163 0.51 -4.87 -0.54
C ALA A 163 -0.32 -5.98 0.14
N SER A 164 -1.43 -5.62 0.79
CA SER A 164 -2.32 -6.60 1.44
C SER A 164 -3.13 -7.46 0.46
N VAL A 165 -3.24 -7.02 -0.81
CA VAL A 165 -4.15 -7.63 -1.79
C VAL A 165 -3.46 -8.04 -3.11
N LEU A 166 -2.21 -7.65 -3.30
CA LEU A 166 -1.42 -7.94 -4.50
C LEU A 166 -0.38 -9.04 -4.21
N PRO A 167 0.20 -9.68 -5.25
CA PRO A 167 1.15 -10.78 -5.08
C PRO A 167 2.34 -10.46 -4.18
N ASP A 168 2.76 -11.43 -3.37
CA ASP A 168 3.84 -11.30 -2.39
C ASP A 168 5.23 -11.15 -3.03
N ASP A 169 5.39 -11.54 -4.30
CA ASP A 169 6.63 -11.39 -5.05
C ASP A 169 6.78 -10.02 -5.73
N ILE A 170 5.84 -9.10 -5.48
CA ILE A 170 6.03 -7.69 -5.80
C ILE A 170 7.06 -7.09 -4.85
N HIS A 171 7.99 -6.32 -5.39
CA HIS A 171 8.97 -5.55 -4.66
C HIS A 171 8.50 -4.10 -4.54
N TRP A 172 7.99 -3.74 -3.35
CA TRP A 172 7.50 -2.39 -3.10
C TRP A 172 8.64 -1.43 -2.79
N HIS A 173 8.66 -0.30 -3.50
CA HIS A 173 9.53 0.82 -3.23
C HIS A 173 8.71 1.99 -2.68
N PHE A 174 9.07 2.49 -1.53
CA PHE A 174 8.51 3.73 -1.02
C PHE A 174 9.38 4.89 -1.48
N ILE A 175 8.85 5.73 -2.37
CA ILE A 175 9.55 6.83 -3.02
C ILE A 175 9.01 8.21 -2.65
N GLY A 176 7.98 8.29 -1.80
CA GLY A 176 7.42 9.53 -1.29
C GLY A 176 8.14 10.03 -0.03
N GLY A 177 7.83 11.24 0.40
CA GLY A 177 8.34 11.78 1.67
C GLY A 177 7.80 10.98 2.86
N LEU A 178 8.68 10.31 3.59
CA LEU A 178 8.30 9.49 4.73
C LEU A 178 8.32 10.29 6.03
N GLN A 179 7.15 10.43 6.65
CA GLN A 179 7.07 10.98 8.00
C GLN A 179 7.49 9.95 9.04
N SER A 180 8.26 10.35 10.05
CA SER A 180 8.79 9.44 11.09
C SER A 180 7.68 8.67 11.84
N ASN A 181 6.49 9.26 12.02
CA ASN A 181 5.34 8.61 12.66
C ASN A 181 4.70 7.52 11.79
N LYS A 182 4.94 7.51 10.48
CA LYS A 182 4.46 6.50 9.52
C LYS A 182 5.46 5.35 9.31
N ALA A 183 6.70 5.48 9.77
CA ALA A 183 7.73 4.44 9.64
C ALA A 183 7.27 3.11 10.26
N LYS A 184 6.54 3.16 11.39
CA LYS A 184 5.98 1.97 12.03
C LYS A 184 5.00 1.22 11.12
N LEU A 185 4.12 1.93 10.45
CA LEU A 185 3.13 1.33 9.55
C LEU A 185 3.81 0.77 8.29
N LEU A 186 4.74 1.52 7.71
CA LEU A 186 5.48 1.07 6.53
C LEU A 186 6.31 -0.20 6.80
N ALA A 187 6.90 -0.32 8.00
CA ALA A 187 7.68 -1.48 8.40
C ALA A 187 6.88 -2.79 8.47
N THR A 188 5.55 -2.75 8.56
CA THR A 188 4.69 -3.95 8.58
C THR A 188 4.48 -4.59 7.22
N VAL A 189 4.88 -3.93 6.12
CA VAL A 189 4.72 -4.48 4.77
C VAL A 189 5.76 -5.57 4.51
N PRO A 190 5.37 -6.84 4.31
CA PRO A 190 6.32 -7.96 4.22
C PRO A 190 7.29 -7.85 3.05
N ASN A 191 6.77 -7.46 1.90
CA ASN A 191 7.50 -7.33 0.64
C ASN A 191 7.92 -5.89 0.32
N LEU A 192 8.08 -5.03 1.36
CA LEU A 192 8.75 -3.75 1.23
C LEU A 192 10.21 -3.99 0.88
N TYR A 193 10.59 -3.61 -0.33
CA TYR A 193 11.92 -3.84 -0.87
C TYR A 193 12.87 -2.67 -0.58
N ALA A 194 12.39 -1.43 -0.77
CA ALA A 194 13.23 -0.25 -0.57
C ALA A 194 12.45 0.95 0.00
N VAL A 195 13.16 1.80 0.74
CA VAL A 195 12.75 3.17 1.09
C VAL A 195 13.78 4.12 0.50
N GLU A 196 13.35 4.96 -0.44
CA GLU A 196 14.28 5.77 -1.24
C GLU A 196 14.38 7.23 -0.79
N SER A 197 13.68 7.58 0.28
CA SER A 197 13.50 8.96 0.73
C SER A 197 13.99 9.21 2.17
N ILE A 198 15.11 8.60 2.57
CA ILE A 198 15.69 8.86 3.88
C ILE A 198 16.45 10.19 3.82
N ASP A 199 15.99 11.20 4.56
CA ASP A 199 16.52 12.56 4.53
C ASP A 199 17.00 13.08 5.88
N SER A 200 16.86 12.29 6.93
CA SER A 200 17.20 12.74 8.28
C SER A 200 17.51 11.58 9.23
N ASP A 201 18.32 11.89 10.21
CA ASP A 201 18.70 11.04 11.32
C ASP A 201 17.50 10.56 12.14
N LYS A 202 16.54 11.47 12.35
CA LYS A 202 15.27 11.18 13.02
C LYS A 202 14.48 10.11 12.27
N LEU A 203 14.41 10.21 10.94
CA LEU A 203 13.69 9.23 10.12
C LEU A 203 14.39 7.88 10.10
N ALA A 204 15.72 7.86 9.92
CA ALA A 204 16.53 6.64 9.98
C ALA A 204 16.34 5.91 11.32
N THR A 205 16.39 6.66 12.44
CA THR A 205 16.15 6.10 13.79
C THR A 205 14.74 5.52 13.93
N ALA A 206 13.71 6.22 13.44
CA ALA A 206 12.33 5.76 13.56
C ALA A 206 12.08 4.50 12.73
N LEU A 207 12.67 4.43 11.55
CA LEU A 207 12.57 3.27 10.66
C LEU A 207 13.32 2.07 11.26
N GLU A 208 14.57 2.24 11.70
CA GLU A 208 15.37 1.20 12.35
C GLU A 208 14.64 0.61 13.56
N LYS A 209 14.16 1.46 14.48
CA LYS A 209 13.38 1.01 15.65
C LYS A 209 12.13 0.21 15.27
N SER A 210 11.54 0.52 14.12
CA SER A 210 10.35 -0.17 13.64
C SER A 210 10.71 -1.51 13.02
N LEU A 211 11.78 -1.58 12.25
CA LEU A 211 12.29 -2.80 11.62
C LEU A 211 12.85 -3.80 12.65
N ALA A 212 13.48 -3.30 13.71
CA ALA A 212 14.06 -4.12 14.79
C ALA A 212 13.03 -4.87 15.66
N LYS A 213 11.73 -4.59 15.49
CA LYS A 213 10.70 -5.32 16.22
C LYS A 213 10.63 -6.76 15.74
N PRO A 214 10.49 -7.75 16.65
CA PRO A 214 10.49 -9.16 16.31
C PRO A 214 9.46 -9.51 15.20
N GLU A 215 8.26 -8.93 15.28
CA GLU A 215 7.21 -9.12 14.28
C GLU A 215 7.62 -8.63 12.89
N ASN A 216 8.37 -7.54 12.77
CA ASN A 216 8.80 -6.99 11.50
C ASN A 216 10.10 -7.61 10.99
N THR A 217 11.00 -8.00 11.90
CA THR A 217 12.22 -8.73 11.55
C THR A 217 11.88 -10.09 10.94
N ALA A 218 10.87 -10.78 11.49
CA ALA A 218 10.40 -12.07 10.98
C ALA A 218 9.81 -12.01 9.56
N LEU A 219 9.38 -10.82 9.11
CA LEU A 219 8.83 -10.63 7.76
C LEU A 219 9.89 -10.58 6.65
N ARG A 220 11.18 -10.41 7.01
CA ARG A 220 12.24 -10.12 6.04
C ARG A 220 13.43 -11.07 6.21
N ALA A 221 13.84 -11.67 5.09
CA ALA A 221 15.06 -12.47 5.05
C ALA A 221 16.34 -11.61 5.00
N TYR A 222 16.23 -10.34 4.60
CA TYR A 222 17.36 -9.43 4.39
C TYR A 222 17.05 -8.04 4.95
N PRO A 223 18.09 -7.25 5.30
CA PRO A 223 17.93 -5.85 5.68
C PRO A 223 17.23 -5.06 4.57
N LEU A 224 16.36 -4.12 4.96
CA LEU A 224 15.64 -3.25 4.05
C LEU A 224 16.61 -2.35 3.26
N HIS A 225 16.48 -2.30 1.95
CA HIS A 225 17.24 -1.39 1.13
C HIS A 225 16.81 0.05 1.39
N VAL A 226 17.79 0.94 1.55
CA VAL A 226 17.51 2.36 1.76
C VAL A 226 18.40 3.24 0.87
N TYR A 227 17.84 4.38 0.46
CA TYR A 227 18.56 5.43 -0.26
C TYR A 227 18.43 6.74 0.50
N ILE A 228 19.49 7.53 0.48
CA ILE A 228 19.48 8.88 1.05
C ILE A 228 19.01 9.85 0.00
N GLN A 229 17.97 10.60 0.33
CA GLN A 229 17.43 11.63 -0.56
C GLN A 229 18.26 12.91 -0.49
N VAL A 230 18.70 13.40 -1.66
CA VAL A 230 19.48 14.61 -1.81
C VAL A 230 18.70 15.67 -2.58
N ASN A 231 18.63 16.88 -2.04
CA ASN A 231 18.08 18.02 -2.74
C ASN A 231 19.13 18.60 -3.70
N THR A 232 19.17 18.08 -4.92
CA THR A 232 20.14 18.49 -5.94
C THR A 232 19.87 19.86 -6.55
N SER A 233 18.63 20.36 -6.49
CA SER A 233 18.27 21.68 -7.02
C SER A 233 18.56 22.83 -6.04
N GLY A 234 18.68 22.53 -4.74
CA GLY A 234 18.85 23.57 -3.70
C GLY A 234 17.62 24.42 -3.43
N GLU A 235 16.47 24.08 -4.02
CA GLU A 235 15.21 24.81 -3.79
C GLU A 235 14.71 24.62 -2.36
N GLU A 236 14.36 25.74 -1.71
CA GLU A 236 13.78 25.77 -0.37
C GLU A 236 12.46 25.05 -0.34
N GLY A 237 12.04 24.14 -0.02
CA GLY A 237 10.72 23.45 -0.07
C GLY A 237 10.78 22.08 -0.73
N LYS A 238 11.89 21.68 -1.31
CA LYS A 238 12.13 20.32 -1.73
C LYS A 238 12.79 19.52 -0.62
N SER A 239 12.27 18.31 -0.39
CA SER A 239 12.84 17.36 0.58
C SER A 239 14.23 16.88 0.13
N GLY A 240 15.00 16.40 1.10
CA GLY A 240 16.33 15.86 0.88
C GLY A 240 17.42 16.63 1.61
N LEU A 241 18.53 15.95 1.85
CA LEU A 241 19.71 16.60 2.42
C LEU A 241 20.36 17.53 1.39
N PRO A 242 21.05 18.60 1.84
CA PRO A 242 21.82 19.44 0.94
C PRO A 242 22.86 18.61 0.16
N ALA A 243 23.00 18.95 -1.14
CA ALA A 243 24.04 18.35 -1.96
C ALA A 243 25.43 18.69 -1.39
N MET A 244 26.30 17.72 -1.37
CA MET A 244 27.68 17.94 -0.96
C MET A 244 28.46 18.63 -2.09
N LEU A 245 29.01 19.80 -1.80
CA LEU A 245 29.85 20.53 -2.73
C LEU A 245 31.31 20.03 -2.65
N ALA A 246 31.88 19.75 -3.78
CA ALA A 246 33.29 19.38 -3.87
C ALA A 246 34.18 20.65 -4.00
N PRO A 247 35.45 20.59 -3.50
CA PRO A 247 36.09 19.50 -2.75
C PRO A 247 35.81 19.62 -1.24
N TRP A 248 35.21 18.57 -0.64
CA TRP A 248 35.16 18.47 0.80
C TRP A 248 36.49 17.97 1.36
N LYS A 249 37.02 18.64 2.38
CA LYS A 249 38.26 18.25 3.08
C LYS A 249 37.90 17.66 4.43
N ASN A 250 38.68 16.68 4.87
CA ASN A 250 38.44 16.00 6.17
C ASN A 250 38.54 16.94 7.38
N ASP A 251 39.14 18.11 7.24
CA ASP A 251 39.26 19.12 8.31
C ASP A 251 37.99 19.98 8.47
N ASP A 252 37.06 19.92 7.51
CA ASP A 252 35.78 20.60 7.60
C ASP A 252 34.78 19.82 8.45
N ALA A 253 33.75 20.48 8.97
CA ALA A 253 32.64 19.81 9.64
C ALA A 253 32.03 18.76 8.72
N GLN A 254 31.80 17.55 9.26
CA GLN A 254 31.26 16.44 8.48
C GLN A 254 29.92 16.82 7.83
N PRO A 255 29.78 16.70 6.52
CA PRO A 255 28.53 16.99 5.82
C PRO A 255 27.38 16.11 6.30
N PRO A 256 26.15 16.64 6.45
CA PRO A 256 25.01 15.87 6.93
C PRO A 256 24.75 14.58 6.14
N LEU A 257 25.04 14.58 4.85
CA LEU A 257 24.92 13.41 3.98
C LEU A 257 25.86 12.27 4.43
N LEU A 258 27.13 12.58 4.70
CA LEU A 258 28.11 11.60 5.13
C LEU A 258 27.82 11.11 6.56
N ALA A 259 27.41 12.02 7.44
CA ALA A 259 27.02 11.66 8.81
C ALA A 259 25.85 10.65 8.80
N LEU A 260 24.81 10.91 8.01
CA LEU A 260 23.66 10.01 7.88
C LEU A 260 24.06 8.68 7.23
N ALA A 261 24.88 8.70 6.19
CA ALA A 261 25.36 7.49 5.53
C ALA A 261 26.15 6.61 6.51
N GLN A 262 27.09 7.17 7.25
CA GLN A 262 27.87 6.44 8.27
C GLN A 262 26.97 5.85 9.34
N ARG A 263 26.02 6.61 9.83
CA ARG A 263 25.07 6.13 10.83
C ARG A 263 24.25 4.95 10.32
N ILE A 264 23.68 5.04 9.10
CA ILE A 264 22.93 3.93 8.53
C ILE A 264 23.81 2.68 8.42
N MET A 265 25.04 2.82 7.97
CA MET A 265 25.96 1.70 7.75
C MET A 265 26.45 1.06 9.05
N LEU A 266 26.63 1.84 10.11
CA LEU A 266 27.25 1.37 11.35
C LEU A 266 26.26 1.07 12.47
N GLU A 267 25.12 1.76 12.50
CA GLU A 267 24.18 1.72 13.63
C GLU A 267 22.79 1.17 13.29
N CYS A 268 22.51 0.89 12.00
CA CYS A 268 21.19 0.44 11.54
C CYS A 268 21.26 -0.95 10.88
N PRO A 269 21.41 -2.03 11.66
CA PRO A 269 21.61 -3.39 11.12
C PRO A 269 20.45 -3.94 10.31
N HIS A 270 19.23 -3.39 10.48
CA HIS A 270 18.05 -3.80 9.70
C HIS A 270 17.88 -3.01 8.40
N MET A 271 18.80 -2.09 8.11
CA MET A 271 18.83 -1.33 6.86
C MET A 271 20.13 -1.56 6.10
N ARG A 272 20.07 -1.52 4.77
CA ARG A 272 21.22 -1.60 3.89
C ARG A 272 21.24 -0.41 2.95
N LEU A 273 22.20 0.49 3.13
CA LEU A 273 22.40 1.64 2.24
C LEU A 273 22.79 1.17 0.83
N GLN A 274 22.01 1.56 -0.16
CA GLN A 274 22.24 1.22 -1.57
C GLN A 274 22.81 2.38 -2.37
N GLY A 275 22.52 3.63 -1.96
CA GLY A 275 23.00 4.81 -2.69
C GLY A 275 22.20 6.07 -2.35
N LEU A 276 22.17 6.97 -3.30
CA LEU A 276 21.50 8.27 -3.23
C LEU A 276 20.32 8.30 -4.22
N MET A 277 19.29 9.05 -3.83
CA MET A 277 18.14 9.37 -4.66
C MET A 277 18.11 10.88 -4.95
#